data_6f57a10837997b8a93faebe865dd5111
#
_entry.id   6f57a10837997b8a93faebe865dd5111
#
_cell.length_a   1.000
_cell.length_b   1.000
_cell.length_c   1.000
_cell.angle_alpha   90.00
_cell.angle_beta   90.00
_cell.angle_gamma   90.00
#
_symmetry.space_group_name_H-M   'P 1'
#
loop_
_entity.id
_entity.type
_entity.pdbx_description
1 polymer ?
#
loop_
_entity_poly.entity_id
_entity_poly.type
_entity_poly.pdbx_seq_one_letter_code
_entity_poly.pdbx_strand_id
1 'polypeptide(L)'
;DLEAAQDWLRTKGLLKAEKKSSRVAADGLVGVRVHENEGMMIELNSETDFVATNKEFTDLLDLILDQGFGITDKDKLLNKSISGKNIQEIINNKIATIGENISLRRVISIKGSNIYSYLHNSVSKDCGKIGVLVSLEGNKDEDFGKKLAMHIAATSPLAMSENDLDADLVDREKKIISEQLISEGKPADIAKKIL
;
A
#
# COMPACT_ATOMS: atom_id res chain seq x y z
N ASP A 1 42.27 -5.75 6.47
CA ASP A 1 41.44 -6.94 6.62
C ASP A 1 40.09 -6.72 5.94
N LEU A 2 39.66 -7.66 5.07
CA LEU A 2 38.43 -7.57 4.29
C LEU A 2 37.18 -7.56 5.19
N GLU A 3 37.18 -8.38 6.24
CA GLU A 3 36.11 -8.46 7.22
C GLU A 3 35.91 -7.14 7.97
N ALA A 4 37.00 -6.55 8.47
CA ALA A 4 36.93 -5.25 9.13
C ALA A 4 36.43 -4.12 8.22
N ALA A 5 36.74 -4.17 6.94
CA ALA A 5 36.23 -3.21 5.93
C ALA A 5 34.74 -3.43 5.66
N GLN A 6 34.26 -4.66 5.62
CA GLN A 6 32.85 -4.98 5.48
C GLN A 6 32.04 -4.51 6.70
N ASP A 7 32.52 -4.77 7.91
CA ASP A 7 31.89 -4.32 9.14
C ASP A 7 31.84 -2.81 9.26
N TRP A 8 32.92 -2.12 8.83
CA TRP A 8 32.97 -0.67 8.81
C TRP A 8 31.94 -0.09 7.81
N LEU A 9 31.84 -0.66 6.59
CA LEU A 9 30.87 -0.25 5.59
C LEU A 9 29.42 -0.50 6.07
N ARG A 10 29.18 -1.65 6.70
CA ARG A 10 27.88 -1.99 7.31
C ARG A 10 27.50 -0.98 8.41
N THR A 11 28.44 -0.72 9.32
CA THR A 11 28.22 0.28 10.39
C THR A 11 27.97 1.68 9.84
N LYS A 12 28.72 2.12 8.83
CA LYS A 12 28.46 3.41 8.17
C LYS A 12 27.13 3.46 7.42
N GLY A 13 26.72 2.36 6.80
CA GLY A 13 25.42 2.24 6.14
C GLY A 13 24.27 2.37 7.13
N LEU A 14 24.34 1.67 8.26
CA LEU A 14 23.38 1.76 9.34
C LEU A 14 23.28 3.17 9.92
N LEU A 15 24.39 3.83 10.19
CA LEU A 15 24.42 5.22 10.69
C LEU A 15 23.82 6.21 9.68
N LYS A 16 24.02 5.99 8.37
CA LYS A 16 23.39 6.82 7.34
C LYS A 16 21.87 6.60 7.30
N ALA A 17 21.42 5.35 7.38
CA ALA A 17 20.01 5.01 7.41
C ALA A 17 19.32 5.59 8.65
N GLU A 18 19.94 5.45 9.82
CA GLU A 18 19.44 6.02 11.08
C GLU A 18 19.26 7.55 11.00
N LYS A 19 20.26 8.27 10.48
CA LYS A 19 20.16 9.73 10.29
C LYS A 19 19.03 10.16 9.36
N LYS A 20 18.57 9.28 8.47
CA LYS A 20 17.51 9.56 7.50
C LYS A 20 16.15 9.06 7.95
N SER A 21 16.09 8.14 8.90
CA SER A 21 14.84 7.53 9.38
C SER A 21 13.80 8.52 9.92
N SER A 22 14.24 9.69 10.39
CA SER A 22 13.37 10.78 10.85
C SER A 22 12.79 11.65 9.72
N ARG A 23 13.27 11.48 8.47
CA ARG A 23 12.75 12.25 7.35
C ARG A 23 11.41 11.67 6.88
N VAL A 24 10.51 12.55 6.48
CA VAL A 24 9.18 12.13 6.01
C VAL A 24 9.31 11.45 4.65
N ALA A 25 8.95 10.17 4.60
CA ALA A 25 8.79 9.41 3.36
C ALA A 25 7.31 9.43 2.97
N ALA A 26 6.89 10.50 2.28
CA ALA A 26 5.48 10.75 1.93
C ALA A 26 5.11 10.24 0.53
N ASP A 27 6.09 10.04 -0.33
CA ASP A 27 5.91 9.45 -1.66
C ASP A 27 6.10 7.93 -1.61
N GLY A 28 6.11 7.25 -2.74
CA GLY A 28 6.33 5.81 -2.81
C GLY A 28 5.41 5.11 -3.79
N LEU A 29 5.36 3.80 -3.67
CA LEU A 29 4.54 2.90 -4.49
C LEU A 29 3.85 1.84 -3.63
N VAL A 30 2.73 1.38 -4.16
CA VAL A 30 2.05 0.17 -3.71
C VAL A 30 2.45 -0.98 -4.65
N GLY A 31 2.88 -2.08 -4.08
CA GLY A 31 3.12 -3.32 -4.81
C GLY A 31 1.99 -4.32 -4.55
N VAL A 32 1.55 -5.01 -5.59
CA VAL A 32 0.46 -6.00 -5.52
C VAL A 32 0.89 -7.26 -6.24
N ARG A 33 0.65 -8.41 -5.61
CA ARG A 33 0.84 -9.71 -6.23
C ARG A 33 -0.26 -10.68 -5.80
N VAL A 34 -0.77 -11.41 -6.76
CA VAL A 34 -1.77 -12.48 -6.54
C VAL A 34 -1.16 -13.80 -6.96
N HIS A 35 -1.23 -14.78 -6.09
CA HIS A 35 -0.81 -16.14 -6.37
C HIS A 35 -1.87 -17.12 -5.84
N GLU A 36 -2.49 -17.88 -6.74
CA GLU A 36 -3.58 -18.81 -6.42
C GLU A 36 -4.71 -18.15 -5.59
N ASN A 37 -4.85 -18.56 -4.35
CA ASN A 37 -5.90 -18.16 -3.42
C ASN A 37 -5.43 -17.09 -2.42
N GLU A 38 -4.31 -16.44 -2.68
CA GLU A 38 -3.77 -15.39 -1.81
C GLU A 38 -3.37 -14.17 -2.63
N GLY A 39 -3.77 -12.99 -2.16
CA GLY A 39 -3.32 -11.70 -2.67
C GLY A 39 -2.55 -10.96 -1.60
N MET A 40 -1.40 -10.41 -1.97
CA MET A 40 -0.57 -9.60 -1.09
C MET A 40 -0.41 -8.20 -1.65
N MET A 41 -0.44 -7.22 -0.76
CA MET A 41 -0.16 -5.82 -1.08
C MET A 41 0.75 -5.21 -0.02
N ILE A 42 1.73 -4.45 -0.48
CA ILE A 42 2.64 -3.69 0.39
C ILE A 42 2.69 -2.23 -0.03
N GLU A 43 2.94 -1.34 0.91
CA GLU A 43 3.26 0.07 0.65
C GLU A 43 4.69 0.33 1.08
N LEU A 44 5.53 0.69 0.10
CA LEU A 44 6.91 1.09 0.30
C LEU A 44 7.03 2.57 -0.04
N ASN A 45 7.47 3.38 0.94
CA ASN A 45 7.56 4.83 0.79
C ASN A 45 9.01 5.30 0.63
N SER A 46 9.17 6.42 -0.07
CA SER A 46 10.39 7.21 -0.27
C SER A 46 10.13 8.69 0.01
N GLU A 47 11.19 9.50 0.06
CA GLU A 47 11.03 10.95 0.25
C GLU A 47 10.48 11.63 -1.02
N THR A 48 10.88 11.14 -2.23
CA THR A 48 10.49 11.72 -3.52
C THR A 48 9.94 10.66 -4.49
N ASP A 49 9.17 11.13 -5.47
CA ASP A 49 8.66 10.33 -6.58
C ASP A 49 9.77 9.89 -7.56
N PHE A 50 10.87 10.66 -7.67
CA PHE A 50 12.03 10.28 -8.44
C PHE A 50 12.64 8.96 -7.95
N VAL A 51 12.77 8.79 -6.64
CA VAL A 51 13.24 7.54 -6.05
C VAL A 51 12.20 6.45 -6.19
N ALA A 52 10.92 6.74 -5.97
CA ALA A 52 9.84 5.76 -6.11
C ALA A 52 9.81 5.11 -7.50
N THR A 53 10.15 5.83 -8.56
CA THR A 53 10.17 5.33 -9.94
C THR A 53 11.53 4.73 -10.37
N ASN A 54 12.54 4.80 -9.51
CA ASN A 54 13.85 4.25 -9.79
C ASN A 54 13.83 2.71 -9.77
N LYS A 55 14.59 2.10 -10.69
CA LYS A 55 14.69 0.65 -10.79
C LYS A 55 15.13 -0.03 -9.49
N GLU A 56 16.09 0.56 -8.76
CA GLU A 56 16.54 0.00 -7.49
C GLU A 56 15.44 -0.04 -6.42
N PHE A 57 14.54 0.93 -6.44
CA PHE A 57 13.40 0.99 -5.53
C PHE A 57 12.33 -0.04 -5.91
N THR A 58 12.00 -0.15 -7.21
CA THR A 58 11.03 -1.13 -7.69
C THR A 58 11.54 -2.57 -7.53
N ASP A 59 12.83 -2.83 -7.76
CA ASP A 59 13.45 -4.13 -7.50
C ASP A 59 13.39 -4.51 -5.99
N LEU A 60 13.57 -3.53 -5.09
CA LEU A 60 13.41 -3.75 -3.65
C LEU A 60 11.96 -4.08 -3.28
N LEU A 61 11.00 -3.36 -3.88
CA LEU A 61 9.58 -3.61 -3.67
C LEU A 61 9.20 -5.01 -4.14
N ASP A 62 9.64 -5.42 -5.33
CA ASP A 62 9.42 -6.75 -5.88
C ASP A 62 10.03 -7.85 -4.99
N LEU A 63 11.25 -7.64 -4.48
CA LEU A 63 11.89 -8.56 -3.55
C LEU A 63 11.05 -8.75 -2.28
N ILE A 64 10.54 -7.66 -1.70
CA ILE A 64 9.70 -7.72 -0.49
C ILE A 64 8.39 -8.43 -0.77
N LEU A 65 7.75 -8.19 -1.92
CA LEU A 65 6.55 -8.91 -2.35
C LEU A 65 6.78 -10.41 -2.48
N ASP A 66 7.86 -10.82 -3.16
CA ASP A 66 8.20 -12.24 -3.34
C ASP A 66 8.40 -12.94 -2.01
N GLN A 67 9.02 -12.27 -1.06
CA GLN A 67 9.34 -12.84 0.23
C GLN A 67 8.21 -12.74 1.26
N GLY A 68 7.21 -11.89 0.98
CA GLY A 68 6.17 -11.53 1.93
C GLY A 68 4.95 -12.43 1.95
N PHE A 69 4.74 -13.31 0.95
CA PHE A 69 3.55 -14.14 0.88
C PHE A 69 3.31 -14.91 2.18
N GLY A 70 2.05 -14.88 2.66
CA GLY A 70 1.65 -15.50 3.91
C GLY A 70 1.99 -14.68 5.16
N ILE A 71 2.64 -13.52 5.03
CA ILE A 71 3.02 -12.67 6.14
C ILE A 71 2.13 -11.41 6.12
N THR A 72 1.32 -11.24 7.17
CA THR A 72 0.44 -10.07 7.35
C THR A 72 1.01 -9.07 8.36
N ASP A 73 1.97 -9.50 9.15
CA ASP A 73 2.63 -8.69 10.18
C ASP A 73 3.87 -8.02 9.59
N LYS A 74 3.91 -6.70 9.64
CA LYS A 74 5.01 -5.88 9.11
C LYS A 74 6.34 -6.21 9.78
N ASP A 75 6.35 -6.36 11.09
CA ASP A 75 7.59 -6.57 11.84
C ASP A 75 8.15 -7.98 11.59
N LYS A 76 7.27 -8.97 11.45
CA LYS A 76 7.68 -10.31 11.00
C LYS A 76 8.28 -10.28 9.59
N LEU A 77 7.69 -9.50 8.68
CA LEU A 77 8.22 -9.34 7.33
C LEU A 77 9.59 -8.66 7.33
N LEU A 78 9.74 -7.56 8.07
CA LEU A 78 11.02 -6.85 8.18
C LEU A 78 12.13 -7.72 8.77
N ASN A 79 11.78 -8.62 9.70
CA ASN A 79 12.73 -9.56 10.33
C ASN A 79 12.98 -10.83 9.51
N LYS A 80 12.26 -11.06 8.40
CA LYS A 80 12.48 -12.24 7.54
C LYS A 80 13.88 -12.21 6.93
N SER A 81 14.64 -13.30 7.13
CA SER A 81 15.98 -13.43 6.60
C SER A 81 15.98 -13.89 5.13
N ILE A 82 16.77 -13.22 4.31
CA ILE A 82 17.03 -13.52 2.90
C ILE A 82 18.54 -13.53 2.70
N SER A 83 19.10 -14.70 2.41
CA SER A 83 20.55 -14.83 2.14
C SER A 83 21.44 -14.22 3.23
N GLY A 84 21.07 -14.42 4.50
CA GLY A 84 21.86 -13.98 5.65
C GLY A 84 21.64 -12.52 6.09
N LYS A 85 20.72 -11.79 5.45
CA LYS A 85 20.28 -10.45 5.87
C LYS A 85 18.77 -10.43 6.03
N ASN A 86 18.26 -9.69 7.01
CA ASN A 86 16.84 -9.47 7.10
C ASN A 86 16.37 -8.34 6.15
N ILE A 87 15.07 -8.26 5.87
CA ILE A 87 14.51 -7.25 4.95
C ILE A 87 14.81 -5.83 5.45
N GLN A 88 14.76 -5.58 6.77
CA GLN A 88 15.11 -4.27 7.33
C GLN A 88 16.58 -3.89 7.01
N GLU A 89 17.50 -4.84 7.11
CA GLU A 89 18.90 -4.61 6.74
C GLU A 89 19.06 -4.32 5.23
N ILE A 90 18.29 -5.00 4.40
CA ILE A 90 18.28 -4.74 2.94
C ILE A 90 17.75 -3.33 2.66
N ILE A 91 16.66 -2.90 3.31
CA ILE A 91 16.14 -1.53 3.21
C ILE A 91 17.19 -0.52 3.67
N ASN A 92 17.83 -0.73 4.83
CA ASN A 92 18.86 0.17 5.35
C ASN A 92 20.06 0.32 4.39
N ASN A 93 20.45 -0.77 3.73
CA ASN A 93 21.49 -0.72 2.72
C ASN A 93 21.06 0.13 1.50
N LYS A 94 19.79 0.01 1.08
CA LYS A 94 19.22 0.83 0.00
C LYS A 94 19.14 2.31 0.37
N ILE A 95 18.75 2.64 1.61
CA ILE A 95 18.80 4.02 2.13
C ILE A 95 20.23 4.59 2.06
N ALA A 96 21.23 3.78 2.41
CA ALA A 96 22.62 4.21 2.39
C ALA A 96 23.14 4.50 0.97
N THR A 97 22.67 3.76 -0.05
CA THR A 97 23.08 3.90 -1.46
C THR A 97 22.27 4.95 -2.21
N ILE A 98 20.94 4.90 -2.11
CA ILE A 98 20.02 5.81 -2.79
C ILE A 98 20.08 7.21 -2.17
N GLY A 99 20.21 7.28 -0.85
CA GLY A 99 20.36 8.56 -0.15
C GLY A 99 19.08 9.17 0.35
N GLU A 100 17.94 8.50 0.24
CA GLU A 100 16.64 8.89 0.81
C GLU A 100 16.16 7.89 1.86
N ASN A 101 15.27 8.34 2.75
CA ASN A 101 14.55 7.45 3.66
C ASN A 101 13.62 6.54 2.86
N ILE A 102 13.65 5.24 3.16
CA ILE A 102 12.76 4.23 2.58
C ILE A 102 12.11 3.47 3.73
N SER A 103 10.79 3.36 3.70
CA SER A 103 10.03 2.72 4.78
C SER A 103 8.96 1.78 4.24
N LEU A 104 8.96 0.54 4.71
CA LEU A 104 7.81 -0.36 4.56
C LEU A 104 6.72 0.11 5.52
N ARG A 105 5.66 0.72 4.98
CA ARG A 105 4.60 1.34 5.79
C ARG A 105 3.51 0.35 6.16
N ARG A 106 3.01 -0.38 5.17
CA ARG A 106 1.89 -1.32 5.33
C ARG A 106 2.13 -2.62 4.60
N VAL A 107 1.57 -3.68 5.18
CA VAL A 107 1.51 -5.02 4.60
C VAL A 107 0.09 -5.52 4.76
N ILE A 108 -0.50 -6.02 3.70
CA ILE A 108 -1.84 -6.60 3.70
C ILE A 108 -1.79 -7.90 2.91
N SER A 109 -2.45 -8.92 3.41
CA SER A 109 -2.72 -10.16 2.68
C SER A 109 -4.19 -10.51 2.82
N ILE A 110 -4.81 -10.95 1.72
CA ILE A 110 -6.15 -11.50 1.69
C ILE A 110 -6.13 -12.90 1.13
N LYS A 111 -7.02 -13.75 1.62
CA LYS A 111 -7.23 -15.12 1.12
C LYS A 111 -8.65 -15.28 0.64
N GLY A 112 -8.83 -16.05 -0.43
CA GLY A 112 -10.15 -16.32 -0.97
C GLY A 112 -10.13 -17.16 -2.23
N SER A 113 -11.29 -17.58 -2.68
CA SER A 113 -11.41 -18.46 -3.84
C SER A 113 -11.06 -17.79 -5.17
N ASN A 114 -11.37 -16.50 -5.28
CA ASN A 114 -11.10 -15.71 -6.48
C ASN A 114 -10.61 -14.33 -6.07
N ILE A 115 -9.32 -14.06 -6.29
CA ILE A 115 -8.68 -12.81 -5.92
C ILE A 115 -8.36 -12.03 -7.18
N TYR A 116 -8.76 -10.77 -7.20
CA TYR A 116 -8.53 -9.84 -8.28
C TYR A 116 -7.75 -8.65 -7.76
N SER A 117 -6.93 -8.06 -8.63
CA SER A 117 -6.14 -6.89 -8.30
C SER A 117 -6.26 -5.82 -9.38
N TYR A 118 -6.09 -4.58 -8.95
CA TYR A 118 -5.96 -3.43 -9.85
C TYR A 118 -4.88 -2.49 -9.34
N LEU A 119 -4.05 -2.02 -10.25
CA LEU A 119 -3.03 -1.00 -10.01
C LEU A 119 -3.31 0.22 -10.89
N HIS A 120 -3.44 1.38 -10.25
CA HIS A 120 -3.60 2.64 -10.95
C HIS A 120 -2.27 3.41 -10.99
N ASN A 121 -2.02 4.10 -12.12
CA ASN A 121 -0.74 4.76 -12.40
C ASN A 121 0.44 3.79 -12.19
N SER A 122 0.38 2.65 -12.89
CA SER A 122 1.38 1.59 -12.80
C SER A 122 2.74 2.08 -13.30
N VAL A 123 3.78 1.81 -12.51
CA VAL A 123 5.19 2.06 -12.86
C VAL A 123 5.81 0.79 -13.43
N SER A 124 5.37 -0.38 -12.94
CA SER A 124 5.72 -1.70 -13.46
C SER A 124 4.49 -2.61 -13.45
N LYS A 125 4.69 -3.88 -13.82
CA LYS A 125 3.61 -4.88 -13.81
C LYS A 125 2.98 -5.04 -12.41
N ASP A 126 3.80 -4.98 -11.37
CA ASP A 126 3.42 -5.35 -10.01
C ASP A 126 3.39 -4.15 -9.04
N CYS A 127 3.65 -2.92 -9.51
CA CYS A 127 3.59 -1.72 -8.68
C CYS A 127 3.00 -0.48 -9.36
N GLY A 128 2.39 0.38 -8.55
CA GLY A 128 1.74 1.63 -8.97
C GLY A 128 1.46 2.56 -7.80
N LYS A 129 0.75 3.64 -8.06
CA LYS A 129 0.41 4.65 -7.03
C LYS A 129 -0.77 4.26 -6.16
N ILE A 130 -1.74 3.53 -6.71
CA ILE A 130 -2.91 3.02 -5.98
C ILE A 130 -3.04 1.53 -6.28
N GLY A 131 -3.23 0.73 -5.26
CA GLY A 131 -3.48 -0.71 -5.39
C GLY A 131 -4.79 -1.12 -4.72
N VAL A 132 -5.50 -2.04 -5.35
CA VAL A 132 -6.70 -2.67 -4.80
C VAL A 132 -6.58 -4.17 -4.91
N LEU A 133 -6.95 -4.87 -3.84
CA LEU A 133 -7.17 -6.31 -3.79
C LEU A 133 -8.64 -6.59 -3.46
N VAL A 134 -9.28 -7.46 -4.22
CA VAL A 134 -10.66 -7.89 -3.99
C VAL A 134 -10.72 -9.42 -3.97
N SER A 135 -11.39 -9.97 -2.96
CA SER A 135 -11.73 -11.39 -2.90
C SER A 135 -13.24 -11.55 -3.13
N LEU A 136 -13.60 -12.39 -4.10
CA LEU A 136 -15.00 -12.68 -4.44
C LEU A 136 -15.28 -14.17 -4.24
N GLU A 137 -16.39 -14.46 -3.57
CA GLU A 137 -16.90 -15.82 -3.44
C GLU A 137 -17.84 -16.15 -4.61
N GLY A 138 -17.73 -17.38 -5.10
CA GLY A 138 -18.66 -17.93 -6.12
C GLY A 138 -18.52 -17.35 -7.54
N ASN A 139 -17.94 -16.19 -7.72
CA ASN A 139 -17.76 -15.56 -9.02
C ASN A 139 -16.34 -15.77 -9.55
N LYS A 140 -16.22 -16.37 -10.75
CA LYS A 140 -14.95 -16.59 -11.46
C LYS A 140 -14.79 -15.66 -12.68
N ASP A 141 -15.68 -14.68 -12.84
CA ASP A 141 -15.59 -13.71 -13.93
C ASP A 141 -14.43 -12.74 -13.69
N GLU A 142 -13.35 -12.93 -14.43
CA GLU A 142 -12.13 -12.13 -14.32
C GLU A 142 -12.37 -10.68 -14.72
N ASP A 143 -13.20 -10.41 -15.72
CA ASP A 143 -13.52 -9.06 -16.18
C ASP A 143 -14.33 -8.31 -15.12
N PHE A 144 -15.30 -8.95 -14.50
CA PHE A 144 -16.06 -8.37 -13.40
C PHE A 144 -15.16 -8.04 -12.20
N GLY A 145 -14.30 -8.98 -11.78
CA GLY A 145 -13.41 -8.79 -10.63
C GLY A 145 -12.44 -7.62 -10.84
N LYS A 146 -11.85 -7.51 -12.04
CA LYS A 146 -10.96 -6.40 -12.41
C LYS A 146 -11.70 -5.06 -12.45
N LYS A 147 -12.89 -5.01 -13.04
CA LYS A 147 -13.73 -3.81 -13.11
C LYS A 147 -14.16 -3.35 -11.72
N LEU A 148 -14.51 -4.27 -10.83
CA LEU A 148 -14.83 -3.96 -9.45
C LEU A 148 -13.62 -3.36 -8.72
N ALA A 149 -12.43 -3.96 -8.84
CA ALA A 149 -11.22 -3.42 -8.25
C ALA A 149 -10.88 -2.02 -8.80
N MET A 150 -11.07 -1.79 -10.10
CA MET A 150 -10.90 -0.48 -10.72
C MET A 150 -11.93 0.55 -10.19
N HIS A 151 -13.19 0.13 -10.02
CA HIS A 151 -14.22 0.99 -9.45
C HIS A 151 -13.89 1.40 -8.01
N ILE A 152 -13.42 0.45 -7.18
CA ILE A 152 -12.97 0.73 -5.81
C ILE A 152 -11.80 1.72 -5.80
N ALA A 153 -10.83 1.58 -6.71
CA ALA A 153 -9.73 2.53 -6.82
C ALA A 153 -10.21 3.95 -7.17
N ALA A 154 -11.20 4.07 -8.04
CA ALA A 154 -11.75 5.35 -8.49
C ALA A 154 -12.62 6.04 -7.44
N THR A 155 -13.40 5.25 -6.67
CA THR A 155 -14.36 5.79 -5.69
C THR A 155 -13.77 5.94 -4.29
N SER A 156 -12.66 5.26 -4.00
CA SER A 156 -12.00 5.26 -2.68
C SER A 156 -12.98 5.10 -1.51
N PRO A 157 -13.83 4.05 -1.50
CA PRO A 157 -14.85 3.88 -0.47
C PRO A 157 -14.19 3.72 0.91
N LEU A 158 -14.82 4.29 1.92
CA LEU A 158 -14.31 4.23 3.30
C LEU A 158 -14.59 2.88 3.96
N ALA A 159 -15.63 2.17 3.50
CA ALA A 159 -16.03 0.87 4.03
C ALA A 159 -16.76 0.05 2.96
N MET A 160 -16.97 -1.25 3.23
CA MET A 160 -17.75 -2.13 2.35
C MET A 160 -19.26 -1.97 2.53
N SER A 161 -19.70 -1.60 3.72
CA SER A 161 -21.10 -1.38 4.05
C SER A 161 -21.27 -0.17 4.97
N GLU A 162 -22.50 0.36 5.04
CA GLU A 162 -22.85 1.47 5.95
C GLU A 162 -22.59 1.08 7.42
N ASN A 163 -22.76 -0.20 7.78
CA ASN A 163 -22.56 -0.67 9.15
C ASN A 163 -21.09 -0.64 9.61
N ASP A 164 -20.15 -0.58 8.65
CA ASP A 164 -18.71 -0.53 8.92
C ASP A 164 -18.19 0.92 9.00
N LEU A 165 -19.07 1.90 8.78
CA LEU A 165 -18.73 3.32 8.88
C LEU A 165 -18.88 3.81 10.33
N ASP A 166 -18.07 4.79 10.68
CA ASP A 166 -18.21 5.56 11.91
C ASP A 166 -19.54 6.34 11.89
N ALA A 167 -20.39 6.13 12.88
CA ALA A 167 -21.70 6.76 12.97
C ALA A 167 -21.63 8.30 13.01
N ASP A 168 -20.64 8.86 13.71
CA ASP A 168 -20.45 10.32 13.79
C ASP A 168 -20.05 10.89 12.42
N LEU A 169 -19.26 10.14 11.63
CA LEU A 169 -18.92 10.52 10.26
C LEU A 169 -20.16 10.52 9.38
N VAL A 170 -20.97 9.48 9.43
CA VAL A 170 -22.22 9.36 8.66
C VAL A 170 -23.18 10.50 8.99
N ASP A 171 -23.39 10.79 10.27
CA ASP A 171 -24.28 11.86 10.71
C ASP A 171 -23.79 13.24 10.29
N ARG A 172 -22.48 13.47 10.35
CA ARG A 172 -21.85 14.71 9.86
C ARG A 172 -22.07 14.90 8.37
N GLU A 173 -21.82 13.87 7.56
CA GLU A 173 -21.99 13.93 6.12
C GLU A 173 -23.48 14.11 5.73
N LYS A 174 -24.39 13.39 6.39
CA LYS A 174 -25.84 13.59 6.21
C LYS A 174 -26.26 15.03 6.47
N LYS A 175 -25.70 15.66 7.52
CA LYS A 175 -26.01 17.06 7.83
C LYS A 175 -25.48 18.01 6.75
N ILE A 176 -24.26 17.84 6.31
CA ILE A 176 -23.64 18.67 5.24
C ILE A 176 -24.47 18.56 3.95
N ILE A 177 -24.79 17.35 3.51
CA ILE A 177 -25.58 17.12 2.31
C ILE A 177 -26.99 17.72 2.44
N SER A 178 -27.62 17.59 3.62
CA SER A 178 -28.94 18.19 3.89
C SER A 178 -28.90 19.73 3.76
N GLU A 179 -27.90 20.38 4.35
CA GLU A 179 -27.71 21.82 4.26
C GLU A 179 -27.47 22.29 2.81
N GLN A 180 -26.67 21.52 2.03
CA GLN A 180 -26.45 21.80 0.61
C GLN A 180 -27.74 21.70 -0.21
N LEU A 181 -28.52 20.63 -0.04
CA LEU A 181 -29.77 20.42 -0.75
C LEU A 181 -30.80 21.53 -0.47
N ILE A 182 -30.85 21.99 0.78
CA ILE A 182 -31.73 23.12 1.18
C ILE A 182 -31.24 24.42 0.54
N SER A 183 -29.94 24.68 0.54
CA SER A 183 -29.37 25.87 -0.10
C SER A 183 -29.57 25.91 -1.61
N GLU A 184 -29.67 24.76 -2.27
CA GLU A 184 -30.04 24.58 -3.69
C GLU A 184 -31.56 24.75 -3.94
N GLY A 185 -32.33 25.04 -2.90
CA GLY A 185 -33.79 25.28 -3.03
C GLY A 185 -34.63 23.99 -3.14
N LYS A 186 -34.07 22.81 -2.81
CA LYS A 186 -34.82 21.56 -2.79
C LYS A 186 -35.73 21.50 -1.56
N PRO A 187 -37.01 21.09 -1.71
CA PRO A 187 -37.90 20.89 -0.60
C PRO A 187 -37.35 19.86 0.41
N ALA A 188 -37.62 20.07 1.69
CA ALA A 188 -37.06 19.24 2.77
C ALA A 188 -37.46 17.75 2.70
N ASP A 189 -38.64 17.45 2.15
CA ASP A 189 -39.09 16.08 1.89
C ASP A 189 -38.33 15.39 0.77
N ILE A 190 -37.92 16.15 -0.26
CA ILE A 190 -37.06 15.66 -1.34
C ILE A 190 -35.61 15.46 -0.83
N ALA A 191 -35.10 16.40 -0.05
CA ALA A 191 -33.78 16.29 0.56
C ALA A 191 -33.67 15.02 1.43
N LYS A 192 -34.69 14.70 2.23
CA LYS A 192 -34.75 13.46 3.01
C LYS A 192 -34.76 12.18 2.19
N LYS A 193 -35.38 12.19 1.01
CA LYS A 193 -35.40 11.02 0.10
C LYS A 193 -34.06 10.80 -0.61
N ILE A 194 -33.30 11.85 -0.83
CA ILE A 194 -31.96 11.79 -1.44
C ILE A 194 -30.93 11.28 -0.42
N LEU A 195 -31.05 11.68 0.84
CA LEU A 195 -30.24 11.22 1.97
C LEU A 195 -30.48 9.76 2.31
#